data_dfa99640a632918d798b3837939ad3aa
#
_entry.id   dfa99640a632918d798b3837939ad3aa
#
_cell.length_a   1.000
_cell.length_b   1.000
_cell.length_c   1.000
_cell.angle_alpha   90.00
_cell.angle_beta   90.00
_cell.angle_gamma   90.00
#
_symmetry.space_group_name_H-M   'P 1'
#
loop_
_entity.id
_entity.type
_entity.pdbx_description
1 polymer ?
#
loop_
_entity_poly.entity_id
_entity_poly.type
_entity_poly.pdbx_seq_one_letter_code
_entity_poly.pdbx_strand_id
1 'polypeptide(L)'
;MAQETGQGGDFAEFVRAFTEASARLQETHSALTSQVERLQAELAEANERVRRSRSLAALGEMAAGIAHEIRNPLGAIALNAEMLRDDVAAMPAAVASVDKILRAARRLDCIVSDVLSFARDTRINASATSAREIFDLAASDCEALLERDDVDLRIDIDGECRLEADCALVAQAVSNLIRNAVQAMHGQATRELTLSAREARLRSADGARRGFIVLAVEDTGPGIPAEARERVFNPFFTTREEGTGLGLAIVHRIVDAHGGMTACAESTRAAAGRGTGARIELSLPLEPGRLAPAEGVSLGDAVRRRLQGNHSVHANAG
;
A
#
# COMPACT_ATOMS: atom_id res chain seq x y z
N MET A 1 -42.06 12.89 72.82
CA MET A 1 -41.05 11.99 72.27
C MET A 1 -41.48 11.57 70.87
N ALA A 2 -41.15 12.34 69.83
CA ALA A 2 -41.29 11.94 68.42
C ALA A 2 -40.70 13.05 67.54
N GLN A 3 -39.39 13.16 67.45
CA GLN A 3 -38.71 14.08 66.43
C GLN A 3 -37.27 13.72 66.13
N GLU A 4 -36.86 12.44 66.15
CA GLU A 4 -35.47 12.05 65.84
C GLU A 4 -35.31 11.04 64.68
N THR A 5 -36.36 10.70 63.95
CA THR A 5 -36.27 9.64 62.91
C THR A 5 -36.15 10.19 61.45
N GLY A 6 -36.21 11.51 61.20
CA GLY A 6 -36.20 12.09 59.90
C GLY A 6 -34.80 12.38 59.34
N GLN A 7 -33.80 12.70 60.12
CA GLN A 7 -32.49 13.17 59.70
C GLN A 7 -31.53 12.03 59.18
N GLY A 8 -31.74 10.80 59.65
CA GLY A 8 -30.91 9.65 59.26
C GLY A 8 -31.21 9.15 57.86
N GLY A 9 -32.45 9.29 57.37
CA GLY A 9 -32.85 8.90 55.97
C GLY A 9 -32.32 9.84 54.94
N ASP A 10 -32.41 11.14 55.16
CA ASP A 10 -31.92 12.18 54.24
C ASP A 10 -30.38 12.12 54.01
N PHE A 11 -29.63 11.85 55.07
CA PHE A 11 -28.18 11.73 55.02
C PHE A 11 -27.74 10.48 54.25
N ALA A 12 -28.43 9.35 54.48
CA ALA A 12 -28.13 8.12 53.71
C ALA A 12 -28.46 8.24 52.22
N GLU A 13 -29.52 8.93 51.86
CA GLU A 13 -29.92 9.22 50.48
C GLU A 13 -28.92 10.19 49.82
N PHE A 14 -28.48 11.23 50.49
CA PHE A 14 -27.44 12.13 50.03
C PHE A 14 -26.11 11.40 49.75
N VAL A 15 -25.66 10.53 50.65
CA VAL A 15 -24.44 9.75 50.51
C VAL A 15 -24.53 8.81 49.29
N ARG A 16 -25.68 8.17 49.05
CA ARG A 16 -25.89 7.35 47.86
C ARG A 16 -25.82 8.18 46.58
N ALA A 17 -26.56 9.29 46.52
CA ALA A 17 -26.55 10.17 45.35
C ALA A 17 -25.15 10.73 45.06
N PHE A 18 -24.41 11.09 46.09
CA PHE A 18 -23.02 11.56 45.96
C PHE A 18 -22.09 10.44 45.44
N THR A 19 -22.23 9.22 45.98
CA THR A 19 -21.43 8.08 45.55
C THR A 19 -21.73 7.70 44.09
N GLU A 20 -23.00 7.69 43.69
CA GLU A 20 -23.38 7.45 42.27
C GLU A 20 -22.89 8.54 41.33
N ALA A 21 -23.01 9.81 41.72
CA ALA A 21 -22.50 10.93 40.92
C ALA A 21 -20.97 10.87 40.77
N SER A 22 -20.28 10.52 41.88
CA SER A 22 -18.81 10.36 41.86
C SER A 22 -18.38 9.18 41.00
N ALA A 23 -19.08 8.05 41.03
CA ALA A 23 -18.82 6.90 40.20
C ALA A 23 -19.03 7.22 38.70
N ARG A 24 -20.13 7.91 38.35
CA ARG A 24 -20.41 8.36 36.98
C ARG A 24 -19.35 9.36 36.48
N LEU A 25 -18.87 10.25 37.33
CA LEU A 25 -17.82 11.20 37.00
C LEU A 25 -16.51 10.48 36.73
N GLN A 26 -16.14 9.48 37.53
CA GLN A 26 -14.96 8.66 37.31
C GLN A 26 -15.03 7.84 36.01
N GLU A 27 -16.20 7.27 35.72
CA GLU A 27 -16.42 6.50 34.47
C GLU A 27 -16.31 7.40 33.24
N THR A 28 -16.97 8.59 33.27
CA THR A 28 -16.85 9.57 32.17
C THR A 28 -15.43 10.11 32.03
N HIS A 29 -14.73 10.35 33.11
CA HIS A 29 -13.34 10.81 33.07
C HIS A 29 -12.40 9.75 32.48
N SER A 30 -12.57 8.49 32.91
CA SER A 30 -11.82 7.37 32.35
C SER A 30 -12.08 7.16 30.85
N ALA A 31 -13.35 7.21 30.43
CA ALA A 31 -13.73 7.11 29.02
C ALA A 31 -13.15 8.26 28.18
N LEU A 32 -13.20 9.50 28.72
CA LEU A 32 -12.63 10.68 28.05
C LEU A 32 -11.11 10.57 27.90
N THR A 33 -10.42 10.12 28.95
CA THR A 33 -8.97 9.93 28.93
C THR A 33 -8.57 8.90 27.85
N SER A 34 -9.25 7.75 27.83
CA SER A 34 -9.01 6.73 26.81
C SER A 34 -9.29 7.23 25.38
N GLN A 35 -10.32 8.06 25.22
CA GLN A 35 -10.63 8.66 23.90
C GLN A 35 -9.58 9.69 23.48
N VAL A 36 -9.06 10.49 24.41
CA VAL A 36 -7.97 11.44 24.15
C VAL A 36 -6.69 10.71 23.75
N GLU A 37 -6.30 9.66 24.49
CA GLU A 37 -5.12 8.84 24.15
C GLU A 37 -5.24 8.22 22.76
N ARG A 38 -6.42 7.67 22.43
CA ARG A 38 -6.68 7.12 21.12
C ARG A 38 -6.58 8.19 20.01
N LEU A 39 -7.21 9.35 20.19
CA LEU A 39 -7.15 10.45 19.22
C LEU A 39 -5.73 11.00 19.06
N GLN A 40 -4.94 11.04 20.13
CA GLN A 40 -3.53 11.44 20.06
C GLN A 40 -2.70 10.44 19.26
N ALA A 41 -2.95 9.13 19.44
CA ALA A 41 -2.29 8.09 18.64
C ALA A 41 -2.67 8.18 17.15
N GLU A 42 -3.96 8.33 16.85
CA GLU A 42 -4.45 8.52 15.48
C GLU A 42 -3.86 9.80 14.82
N LEU A 43 -3.76 10.89 15.57
CA LEU A 43 -3.17 12.15 15.11
C LEU A 43 -1.66 12.02 14.87
N ALA A 44 -0.93 11.34 15.75
CA ALA A 44 0.50 11.09 15.59
C ALA A 44 0.76 10.25 14.35
N GLU A 45 -0.02 9.21 14.12
CA GLU A 45 0.07 8.38 12.91
C GLU A 45 -0.25 9.16 11.63
N ALA A 46 -1.33 9.95 11.65
CA ALA A 46 -1.69 10.82 10.52
C ALA A 46 -0.61 11.85 10.20
N ASN A 47 -0.04 12.51 11.22
CA ASN A 47 1.04 13.46 11.04
C ASN A 47 2.31 12.81 10.48
N GLU A 48 2.63 11.60 10.91
CA GLU A 48 3.78 10.86 10.37
C GLU A 48 3.54 10.47 8.91
N ARG A 49 2.33 10.06 8.52
CA ARG A 49 1.95 9.81 7.12
C ARG A 49 2.09 11.08 6.26
N VAL A 50 1.59 12.22 6.75
CA VAL A 50 1.71 13.52 6.05
C VAL A 50 3.18 13.94 5.91
N ARG A 51 3.98 13.77 6.96
CA ARG A 51 5.41 14.10 6.93
C ARG A 51 6.15 13.22 5.93
N ARG A 52 5.89 11.91 5.90
CA ARG A 52 6.46 10.99 4.90
C ARG A 52 6.05 11.37 3.50
N SER A 53 4.76 11.66 3.28
CA SER A 53 4.24 12.09 1.97
C SER A 53 4.92 13.38 1.48
N ARG A 54 5.08 14.38 2.35
CA ARG A 54 5.75 15.65 2.00
C ARG A 54 7.24 15.46 1.68
N SER A 55 7.94 14.64 2.46
CA SER A 55 9.36 14.33 2.19
C SER A 55 9.52 13.61 0.84
N LEU A 56 8.58 12.74 0.50
CA LEU A 56 8.56 12.00 -0.76
C LEU A 56 8.21 12.91 -1.95
N ALA A 57 7.27 13.84 -1.79
CA ALA A 57 6.92 14.80 -2.83
C ALA A 57 8.10 15.75 -3.14
N ALA A 58 8.79 16.24 -2.10
CA ALA A 58 9.99 17.05 -2.27
C ALA A 58 11.13 16.28 -2.96
N LEU A 59 11.29 14.97 -2.61
CA LEU A 59 12.25 14.10 -3.28
C LEU A 59 11.85 13.88 -4.75
N GLY A 60 10.54 13.80 -5.06
CA GLY A 60 10.02 13.59 -6.40
C GLY A 60 10.31 14.72 -7.38
N GLU A 61 10.13 15.94 -6.94
CA GLU A 61 10.38 17.12 -7.77
C GLU A 61 11.88 17.28 -8.10
N MET A 62 12.76 17.01 -7.13
CA MET A 62 14.20 16.98 -7.34
C MET A 62 14.66 15.75 -8.13
N ALA A 63 14.05 14.59 -7.87
CA ALA A 63 14.44 13.31 -8.51
C ALA A 63 14.21 13.32 -10.01
N ALA A 64 13.20 14.01 -10.53
CA ALA A 64 12.92 14.07 -11.96
C ALA A 64 14.05 14.76 -12.75
N GLY A 65 14.61 15.86 -12.22
CA GLY A 65 15.78 16.53 -12.82
C GLY A 65 17.05 15.68 -12.70
N ILE A 66 17.33 15.20 -11.48
CA ILE A 66 18.51 14.39 -11.17
C ILE A 66 18.52 13.06 -11.96
N ALA A 67 17.37 12.46 -12.18
CA ALA A 67 17.30 11.19 -12.91
C ALA A 67 17.71 11.32 -14.39
N HIS A 68 17.34 12.41 -15.05
CA HIS A 68 17.83 12.68 -16.41
C HIS A 68 19.36 12.88 -16.41
N GLU A 69 19.87 13.58 -15.42
CA GLU A 69 21.31 13.82 -15.26
C GLU A 69 22.09 12.55 -14.90
N ILE A 70 21.46 11.59 -14.20
CA ILE A 70 22.08 10.28 -13.90
C ILE A 70 21.95 9.32 -15.09
N ARG A 71 20.83 9.29 -15.82
CA ARG A 71 20.66 8.42 -16.98
C ARG A 71 21.63 8.73 -18.11
N ASN A 72 21.96 10.00 -18.31
CA ASN A 72 22.89 10.40 -19.36
C ASN A 72 24.28 9.74 -19.21
N PRO A 73 24.99 9.87 -18.07
CA PRO A 73 26.28 9.19 -17.88
C PRO A 73 26.12 7.65 -17.83
N LEU A 74 25.00 7.12 -17.27
CA LEU A 74 24.76 5.67 -17.29
C LEU A 74 24.61 5.14 -18.71
N GLY A 75 23.87 5.82 -19.57
CA GLY A 75 23.75 5.48 -20.99
C GLY A 75 25.10 5.50 -21.70
N ALA A 76 25.94 6.50 -21.43
CA ALA A 76 27.28 6.56 -21.98
C ALA A 76 28.17 5.40 -21.49
N ILE A 77 28.08 5.04 -20.19
CA ILE A 77 28.81 3.88 -19.63
C ILE A 77 28.33 2.59 -20.29
N ALA A 78 27.02 2.38 -20.42
CA ALA A 78 26.47 1.19 -21.06
C ALA A 78 26.92 1.07 -22.53
N LEU A 79 26.81 2.16 -23.31
CA LEU A 79 27.23 2.17 -24.70
C LEU A 79 28.72 1.86 -24.86
N ASN A 80 29.59 2.50 -24.06
CA ASN A 80 31.04 2.23 -24.13
C ASN A 80 31.35 0.79 -23.69
N ALA A 81 30.63 0.24 -22.70
CA ALA A 81 30.80 -1.14 -22.30
C ALA A 81 30.32 -2.12 -23.38
N GLU A 82 29.24 -1.82 -24.12
CA GLU A 82 28.79 -2.64 -25.26
C GLU A 82 29.83 -2.63 -26.40
N MET A 83 30.39 -1.48 -26.76
CA MET A 83 31.46 -1.38 -27.73
C MET A 83 32.70 -2.18 -27.30
N LEU A 84 33.12 -2.01 -26.03
CA LEU A 84 34.25 -2.74 -25.48
C LEU A 84 34.01 -4.26 -25.47
N ARG A 85 32.78 -4.72 -25.25
CA ARG A 85 32.43 -6.14 -25.29
C ARG A 85 32.71 -6.75 -26.65
N ASP A 86 32.41 -6.01 -27.74
CA ASP A 86 32.65 -6.44 -29.11
C ASP A 86 34.18 -6.47 -29.41
N ASP A 87 34.93 -5.47 -28.97
CA ASP A 87 36.39 -5.40 -29.11
C ASP A 87 37.13 -6.54 -28.40
N VAL A 88 36.62 -6.96 -27.20
CA VAL A 88 37.24 -8.02 -26.40
C VAL A 88 36.57 -9.38 -26.55
N ALA A 89 35.75 -9.60 -27.59
CA ALA A 89 34.96 -10.83 -27.79
C ALA A 89 35.81 -12.11 -27.78
N ALA A 90 37.09 -12.04 -28.20
CA ALA A 90 38.03 -13.16 -28.17
C ALA A 90 38.62 -13.45 -26.76
N MET A 91 38.34 -12.62 -25.75
CA MET A 91 38.91 -12.74 -24.39
C MET A 91 37.80 -13.02 -23.37
N PRO A 92 37.45 -14.28 -23.04
CA PRO A 92 36.31 -14.61 -22.17
C PRO A 92 36.32 -13.94 -20.79
N ALA A 93 37.49 -13.78 -20.18
CA ALA A 93 37.63 -13.10 -18.90
C ALA A 93 37.32 -11.60 -18.96
N ALA A 94 37.68 -10.94 -20.09
CA ALA A 94 37.36 -9.54 -20.33
C ALA A 94 35.85 -9.36 -20.60
N VAL A 95 35.27 -10.22 -21.45
CA VAL A 95 33.82 -10.25 -21.69
C VAL A 95 33.04 -10.39 -20.38
N ALA A 96 33.44 -11.32 -19.49
CA ALA A 96 32.78 -11.49 -18.19
C ALA A 96 32.85 -10.23 -17.31
N SER A 97 33.95 -9.46 -17.41
CA SER A 97 34.12 -8.20 -16.69
C SER A 97 33.24 -7.09 -17.27
N VAL A 98 33.15 -6.99 -18.58
CA VAL A 98 32.29 -6.04 -19.27
C VAL A 98 30.81 -6.34 -18.97
N ASP A 99 30.41 -7.59 -18.99
CA ASP A 99 29.05 -8.00 -18.61
C ASP A 99 28.68 -7.61 -17.17
N LYS A 100 29.65 -7.62 -16.24
CA LYS A 100 29.44 -7.10 -14.87
C LYS A 100 29.17 -5.59 -14.89
N ILE A 101 29.90 -4.82 -15.69
CA ILE A 101 29.70 -3.38 -15.83
C ILE A 101 28.29 -3.09 -16.40
N LEU A 102 27.90 -3.79 -17.46
CA LEU A 102 26.58 -3.66 -18.07
C LEU A 102 25.45 -4.00 -17.09
N ARG A 103 25.60 -5.06 -16.31
CA ARG A 103 24.63 -5.40 -15.27
C ARG A 103 24.54 -4.31 -14.20
N ALA A 104 25.66 -3.76 -13.77
CA ALA A 104 25.69 -2.67 -12.76
C ALA A 104 25.02 -1.40 -13.29
N ALA A 105 25.29 -1.02 -14.56
CA ALA A 105 24.67 0.14 -15.19
C ALA A 105 23.14 -0.02 -15.31
N ARG A 106 22.66 -1.18 -15.77
CA ARG A 106 21.22 -1.48 -15.85
C ARG A 106 20.56 -1.48 -14.47
N ARG A 107 21.24 -2.00 -13.46
CA ARG A 107 20.73 -1.96 -12.07
C ARG A 107 20.57 -0.54 -11.56
N LEU A 108 21.54 0.35 -11.82
CA LEU A 108 21.43 1.75 -11.46
C LEU A 108 20.26 2.45 -12.17
N ASP A 109 20.04 2.18 -13.45
CA ASP A 109 18.89 2.73 -14.18
C ASP A 109 17.55 2.25 -13.61
N CYS A 110 17.45 0.98 -13.20
CA CYS A 110 16.28 0.46 -12.48
C CYS A 110 16.07 1.20 -11.15
N ILE A 111 17.12 1.41 -10.35
CA ILE A 111 17.03 2.13 -9.06
C ILE A 111 16.53 3.57 -9.30
N VAL A 112 17.09 4.28 -10.29
CA VAL A 112 16.66 5.62 -10.64
C VAL A 112 15.19 5.65 -11.07
N SER A 113 14.78 4.68 -11.88
CA SER A 113 13.39 4.54 -12.35
C SER A 113 12.43 4.23 -11.20
N ASP A 114 12.81 3.37 -10.26
CA ASP A 114 12.03 3.04 -9.06
C ASP A 114 11.87 4.28 -8.15
N VAL A 115 12.97 5.02 -7.92
CA VAL A 115 12.94 6.26 -7.12
C VAL A 115 12.03 7.29 -7.76
N LEU A 116 12.12 7.48 -9.08
CA LEU A 116 11.23 8.39 -9.82
C LEU A 116 9.78 7.96 -9.76
N SER A 117 9.50 6.68 -9.98
CA SER A 117 8.16 6.13 -9.89
C SER A 117 7.59 6.27 -8.48
N PHE A 118 8.43 6.05 -7.47
CA PHE A 118 8.05 6.22 -6.07
C PHE A 118 7.88 7.67 -5.67
N ALA A 119 8.59 8.61 -6.25
CA ALA A 119 8.57 10.04 -5.93
C ALA A 119 7.49 10.83 -6.70
N ARG A 120 7.00 10.30 -7.83
CA ARG A 120 6.02 10.97 -8.69
C ARG A 120 4.66 11.07 -7.99
N ASP A 121 4.04 12.24 -8.07
CA ASP A 121 2.66 12.44 -7.57
C ASP A 121 1.68 11.54 -8.34
N THR A 122 1.01 10.64 -7.66
CA THR A 122 0.13 9.65 -8.29
C THR A 122 -1.24 10.28 -8.53
N ARG A 123 -1.36 11.04 -9.62
CA ARG A 123 -2.67 11.51 -10.10
C ARG A 123 -3.35 10.35 -10.81
N ILE A 124 -4.46 9.90 -10.26
CA ILE A 124 -5.25 8.82 -10.84
C ILE A 124 -6.13 9.38 -11.94
N ASN A 125 -6.06 8.78 -13.11
CA ASN A 125 -7.00 8.98 -14.21
C ASN A 125 -7.90 7.74 -14.32
N ALA A 126 -8.85 7.61 -13.37
CA ALA A 126 -9.74 6.47 -13.32
C ALA A 126 -10.68 6.44 -14.53
N SER A 127 -10.82 5.27 -15.12
CA SER A 127 -11.75 4.94 -16.19
C SER A 127 -12.27 3.52 -16.01
N ALA A 128 -13.39 3.21 -16.66
CA ALA A 128 -13.89 1.84 -16.66
C ALA A 128 -12.87 0.90 -17.32
N THR A 129 -12.45 -0.11 -16.59
CA THR A 129 -11.48 -1.11 -17.04
C THR A 129 -11.86 -2.49 -16.47
N SER A 130 -11.12 -3.52 -16.86
CA SER A 130 -11.31 -4.90 -16.40
C SER A 130 -10.00 -5.50 -15.88
N ALA A 131 -10.11 -6.50 -15.01
CA ALA A 131 -8.96 -7.25 -14.56
C ALA A 131 -8.19 -7.89 -15.72
N ARG A 132 -8.90 -8.29 -16.80
CA ARG A 132 -8.29 -8.83 -18.01
C ARG A 132 -7.36 -7.81 -18.67
N GLU A 133 -7.84 -6.59 -18.92
CA GLU A 133 -7.04 -5.53 -19.55
C GLU A 133 -5.81 -5.18 -18.73
N ILE A 134 -5.95 -5.12 -17.41
CA ILE A 134 -4.84 -4.87 -16.47
C ILE A 134 -3.80 -5.99 -16.56
N PHE A 135 -4.23 -7.25 -16.55
CA PHE A 135 -3.32 -8.39 -16.59
C PHE A 135 -2.63 -8.54 -17.95
N ASP A 136 -3.35 -8.33 -19.04
CA ASP A 136 -2.79 -8.41 -20.40
C ASP A 136 -1.72 -7.31 -20.58
N LEU A 137 -1.97 -6.09 -20.11
CA LEU A 137 -0.99 -5.01 -20.15
C LEU A 137 0.25 -5.32 -19.29
N ALA A 138 0.06 -5.82 -18.07
CA ALA A 138 1.15 -6.16 -17.18
C ALA A 138 1.98 -7.36 -17.68
N ALA A 139 1.33 -8.35 -18.27
CA ALA A 139 1.99 -9.51 -18.89
C ALA A 139 2.83 -9.09 -20.10
N SER A 140 2.27 -8.23 -20.97
CA SER A 140 3.00 -7.68 -22.12
C SER A 140 4.25 -6.89 -21.70
N ASP A 141 4.15 -6.08 -20.64
CA ASP A 141 5.30 -5.34 -20.08
C ASP A 141 6.42 -6.27 -19.55
N CYS A 142 6.06 -7.51 -19.20
CA CYS A 142 6.97 -8.49 -18.61
C CYS A 142 7.29 -9.66 -19.53
N GLU A 143 6.80 -9.67 -20.80
CA GLU A 143 6.91 -10.80 -21.74
C GLU A 143 8.35 -11.29 -21.91
N ALA A 144 9.27 -10.41 -22.26
CA ALA A 144 10.68 -10.76 -22.44
C ALA A 144 11.35 -11.31 -21.15
N LEU A 145 10.85 -10.92 -19.97
CA LEU A 145 11.32 -11.42 -18.68
C LEU A 145 10.79 -12.83 -18.41
N LEU A 146 9.50 -13.05 -18.67
CA LEU A 146 8.83 -14.33 -18.49
C LEU A 146 9.42 -15.40 -19.42
N GLU A 147 9.63 -15.06 -20.68
CA GLU A 147 10.27 -15.94 -21.68
C GLU A 147 11.72 -16.27 -21.29
N ARG A 148 12.52 -15.25 -20.95
CA ARG A 148 13.94 -15.44 -20.60
C ARG A 148 14.12 -16.39 -19.41
N ASP A 149 13.25 -16.27 -18.41
CA ASP A 149 13.34 -17.04 -17.17
C ASP A 149 12.46 -18.31 -17.18
N ASP A 150 11.86 -18.65 -18.33
CA ASP A 150 11.02 -19.85 -18.57
C ASP A 150 9.93 -20.00 -17.51
N VAL A 151 9.08 -18.97 -17.37
CA VAL A 151 8.00 -18.91 -16.38
C VAL A 151 6.66 -19.24 -17.03
N ASP A 152 5.98 -20.25 -16.52
CA ASP A 152 4.60 -20.62 -16.94
C ASP A 152 3.61 -19.63 -16.29
N LEU A 153 3.08 -18.72 -17.12
CA LEU A 153 2.10 -17.71 -16.70
C LEU A 153 0.67 -18.23 -16.91
N ARG A 154 -0.14 -18.22 -15.84
CA ARG A 154 -1.57 -18.54 -15.86
C ARG A 154 -2.39 -17.34 -15.43
N ILE A 155 -3.50 -17.11 -16.14
CA ILE A 155 -4.45 -16.04 -15.81
C ILE A 155 -5.81 -16.70 -15.53
N ASP A 156 -6.31 -16.53 -14.30
CA ASP A 156 -7.57 -17.08 -13.79
C ASP A 156 -8.46 -15.93 -13.29
N ILE A 157 -9.55 -15.66 -14.01
CA ILE A 157 -10.48 -14.56 -13.71
C ILE A 157 -11.87 -15.12 -13.48
N ASP A 158 -12.39 -14.91 -12.27
CA ASP A 158 -13.74 -15.29 -11.89
C ASP A 158 -14.73 -14.16 -12.23
N GLY A 159 -15.48 -14.36 -13.32
CA GLY A 159 -16.42 -13.36 -13.83
C GLY A 159 -15.79 -12.27 -14.69
N GLU A 160 -16.47 -11.15 -14.84
CA GLU A 160 -16.01 -10.02 -15.67
C GLU A 160 -15.00 -9.12 -14.95
N CYS A 161 -15.03 -9.08 -13.62
CA CYS A 161 -14.13 -8.29 -12.75
C CYS A 161 -13.88 -6.87 -13.29
N ARG A 162 -14.98 -6.11 -13.52
CA ARG A 162 -14.94 -4.71 -13.97
C ARG A 162 -14.79 -3.76 -12.79
N LEU A 163 -14.02 -2.69 -12.96
CA LEU A 163 -13.80 -1.66 -11.95
C LEU A 163 -13.50 -0.31 -12.59
N GLU A 164 -13.62 0.76 -11.82
CA GLU A 164 -13.11 2.08 -12.20
C GLU A 164 -11.72 2.29 -11.60
N ALA A 165 -10.69 2.30 -12.44
CA ALA A 165 -9.31 2.46 -12.01
C ALA A 165 -8.46 3.11 -13.12
N ASP A 166 -7.27 3.57 -12.76
CA ASP A 166 -6.23 3.90 -13.73
C ASP A 166 -5.54 2.60 -14.17
N CYS A 167 -5.96 2.09 -15.34
CA CYS A 167 -5.50 0.82 -15.88
C CYS A 167 -3.97 0.75 -15.96
N ALA A 168 -3.30 1.82 -16.41
CA ALA A 168 -1.86 1.85 -16.57
C ALA A 168 -1.13 1.79 -15.22
N LEU A 169 -1.60 2.52 -14.20
CA LEU A 169 -1.01 2.48 -12.86
C LEU A 169 -1.22 1.12 -12.19
N VAL A 170 -2.42 0.54 -12.31
CA VAL A 170 -2.66 -0.80 -11.72
C VAL A 170 -1.88 -1.87 -12.45
N ALA A 171 -1.77 -1.81 -13.79
CA ALA A 171 -0.91 -2.70 -14.56
C ALA A 171 0.57 -2.56 -14.14
N GLN A 172 1.06 -1.35 -13.90
CA GLN A 172 2.40 -1.12 -13.35
C GLN A 172 2.60 -1.80 -11.98
N ALA A 173 1.58 -1.74 -11.09
CA ALA A 173 1.63 -2.43 -9.80
C ALA A 173 1.73 -3.95 -10.01
N VAL A 174 0.93 -4.53 -10.91
CA VAL A 174 0.97 -5.96 -11.25
C VAL A 174 2.31 -6.32 -11.89
N SER A 175 2.85 -5.52 -12.82
CA SER A 175 4.17 -5.73 -13.43
C SER A 175 5.29 -5.76 -12.38
N ASN A 176 5.21 -4.92 -11.35
CA ASN A 176 6.16 -4.96 -10.23
C ASN A 176 6.05 -6.26 -9.42
N LEU A 177 4.82 -6.78 -9.22
CA LEU A 177 4.63 -8.07 -8.57
C LEU A 177 5.14 -9.23 -9.42
N ILE A 178 4.90 -9.21 -10.75
CA ILE A 178 5.44 -10.21 -11.68
C ILE A 178 6.97 -10.22 -11.61
N ARG A 179 7.63 -9.06 -11.69
CA ARG A 179 9.10 -8.97 -11.58
C ARG A 179 9.62 -9.53 -10.26
N ASN A 180 8.94 -9.23 -9.16
CA ASN A 180 9.30 -9.75 -7.84
C ASN A 180 9.14 -11.28 -7.75
N ALA A 181 8.09 -11.82 -8.33
CA ALA A 181 7.80 -13.26 -8.39
C ALA A 181 8.85 -14.00 -9.23
N VAL A 182 9.15 -13.52 -10.44
CA VAL A 182 10.18 -14.11 -11.32
C VAL A 182 11.52 -14.15 -10.62
N GLN A 183 11.92 -13.04 -9.97
CA GLN A 183 13.16 -12.99 -9.19
C GLN A 183 13.15 -13.95 -7.99
N ALA A 184 11.98 -14.16 -7.33
CA ALA A 184 11.87 -15.08 -6.21
C ALA A 184 11.96 -16.55 -6.66
N MET A 185 11.52 -16.86 -7.88
CA MET A 185 11.58 -18.20 -8.46
C MET A 185 12.93 -18.53 -9.10
N HIS A 186 13.89 -17.58 -9.11
CA HIS A 186 15.21 -17.84 -9.69
C HIS A 186 15.89 -19.03 -9.00
N GLY A 187 16.35 -20.01 -9.78
CA GLY A 187 16.94 -21.25 -9.26
C GLY A 187 15.95 -22.32 -8.80
N GLN A 188 14.64 -22.07 -8.87
CA GLN A 188 13.62 -23.09 -8.58
C GLN A 188 13.40 -24.01 -9.79
N ALA A 189 13.08 -25.29 -9.51
CA ALA A 189 12.79 -26.27 -10.55
C ALA A 189 11.45 -26.03 -11.24
N THR A 190 10.46 -25.50 -10.52
CA THR A 190 9.14 -25.15 -11.05
C THR A 190 8.95 -23.65 -10.94
N ARG A 191 8.58 -23.01 -12.04
CA ARG A 191 8.39 -21.55 -12.12
C ARG A 191 7.02 -21.27 -12.70
N GLU A 192 6.00 -21.38 -11.85
CA GLU A 192 4.63 -21.08 -12.22
C GLU A 192 4.21 -19.77 -11.56
N LEU A 193 3.62 -18.88 -12.33
CA LEU A 193 3.07 -17.60 -11.90
C LEU A 193 1.58 -17.57 -12.23
N THR A 194 0.75 -17.33 -11.23
CA THR A 194 -0.70 -17.23 -11.42
C THR A 194 -1.17 -15.82 -11.12
N LEU A 195 -1.80 -15.18 -12.09
CA LEU A 195 -2.56 -13.95 -11.92
C LEU A 195 -4.02 -14.33 -11.75
N SER A 196 -4.67 -13.94 -10.66
CA SER A 196 -6.07 -14.24 -10.46
C SER A 196 -6.87 -13.01 -10.06
N ALA A 197 -8.14 -12.97 -10.47
CA ALA A 197 -9.06 -11.89 -10.12
C ALA A 197 -10.40 -12.45 -9.71
N ARG A 198 -11.01 -11.84 -8.68
CA ARG A 198 -12.35 -12.19 -8.20
C ARG A 198 -13.04 -11.00 -7.58
N GLU A 199 -14.37 -11.00 -7.59
CA GLU A 199 -15.14 -10.07 -6.78
C GLU A 199 -15.17 -10.53 -5.31
N ALA A 200 -15.12 -9.56 -4.40
CA ALA A 200 -15.24 -9.81 -2.97
C ALA A 200 -15.96 -8.67 -2.26
N ARG A 201 -16.66 -9.00 -1.16
CA ARG A 201 -17.22 -7.98 -0.26
C ARG A 201 -16.33 -7.88 0.98
N LEU A 202 -15.57 -6.80 1.05
CA LEU A 202 -14.63 -6.55 2.14
C LEU A 202 -15.12 -5.37 3.03
N ARG A 203 -14.58 -5.30 4.25
CA ARG A 203 -14.74 -4.11 5.09
C ARG A 203 -13.76 -3.04 4.64
N SER A 204 -14.30 -1.88 4.27
CA SER A 204 -13.50 -0.68 3.99
C SER A 204 -12.95 -0.10 5.29
N ALA A 205 -11.98 0.83 5.18
CA ALA A 205 -11.36 1.50 6.33
C ALA A 205 -12.37 2.24 7.24
N ASP A 206 -13.53 2.65 6.70
CA ASP A 206 -14.65 3.25 7.43
C ASP A 206 -15.58 2.22 8.11
N GLY A 207 -15.25 0.92 8.03
CA GLY A 207 -16.02 -0.19 8.59
C GLY A 207 -17.22 -0.65 7.76
N ALA A 208 -17.57 0.04 6.67
CA ALA A 208 -18.66 -0.36 5.77
C ALA A 208 -18.25 -1.57 4.91
N ARG A 209 -19.21 -2.45 4.59
CA ARG A 209 -19.00 -3.53 3.61
C ARG A 209 -19.21 -2.98 2.21
N ARG A 210 -18.15 -3.02 1.40
CA ARG A 210 -18.17 -2.57 -0.01
C ARG A 210 -17.71 -3.68 -0.93
N GLY A 211 -18.06 -3.58 -2.22
CA GLY A 211 -17.55 -4.43 -3.27
C GLY A 211 -16.14 -4.06 -3.67
N PHE A 212 -15.29 -5.05 -3.82
CA PHE A 212 -13.90 -4.91 -4.28
C PHE A 212 -13.62 -5.94 -5.37
N ILE A 213 -12.73 -5.58 -6.30
CA ILE A 213 -12.03 -6.55 -7.12
C ILE A 213 -10.71 -6.87 -6.42
N VAL A 214 -10.46 -8.13 -6.16
CA VAL A 214 -9.22 -8.63 -5.60
C VAL A 214 -8.38 -9.20 -6.74
N LEU A 215 -7.32 -8.50 -7.09
CA LEU A 215 -6.28 -8.98 -8.01
C LEU A 215 -5.20 -9.66 -7.18
N ALA A 216 -4.80 -10.87 -7.54
CA ALA A 216 -3.75 -11.59 -6.83
C ALA A 216 -2.67 -12.08 -7.78
N VAL A 217 -1.43 -11.99 -7.31
CA VAL A 217 -0.25 -12.53 -7.96
C VAL A 217 0.33 -13.60 -7.04
N GLU A 218 0.42 -14.84 -7.52
CA GLU A 218 0.89 -15.99 -6.77
C GLU A 218 2.02 -16.68 -7.52
N ASP A 219 3.16 -16.91 -6.84
CA ASP A 219 4.35 -17.56 -7.38
C ASP A 219 4.64 -18.92 -6.68
N THR A 220 5.56 -19.68 -7.26
CA THR A 220 6.07 -20.94 -6.71
C THR A 220 7.43 -20.80 -6.03
N GLY A 221 7.80 -19.59 -5.64
CA GLY A 221 9.05 -19.30 -4.96
C GLY A 221 9.08 -19.75 -3.49
N PRO A 222 10.08 -19.31 -2.70
CA PRO A 222 10.26 -19.71 -1.31
C PRO A 222 9.19 -19.14 -0.36
N GLY A 223 8.35 -18.20 -0.85
CA GLY A 223 7.38 -17.50 -0.03
C GLY A 223 7.94 -16.31 0.74
N ILE A 224 7.09 -15.68 1.56
CA ILE A 224 7.45 -14.54 2.39
C ILE A 224 7.44 -14.97 3.86
N PRO A 225 8.57 -14.87 4.58
CA PRO A 225 8.64 -15.18 6.01
C PRO A 225 7.62 -14.37 6.82
N ALA A 226 7.05 -14.97 7.87
CA ALA A 226 5.98 -14.34 8.67
C ALA A 226 6.42 -12.99 9.25
N GLU A 227 7.68 -12.89 9.72
CA GLU A 227 8.24 -11.68 10.31
C GLU A 227 8.40 -10.52 9.28
N ALA A 228 8.46 -10.87 7.99
CA ALA A 228 8.61 -9.90 6.91
C ALA A 228 7.27 -9.40 6.37
N ARG A 229 6.16 -10.15 6.53
CA ARG A 229 4.87 -9.86 5.89
C ARG A 229 4.30 -8.48 6.19
N GLU A 230 4.47 -7.98 7.41
CA GLU A 230 4.01 -6.64 7.79
C GLU A 230 4.90 -5.52 7.26
N ARG A 231 6.14 -5.85 6.90
CA ARG A 231 7.17 -4.88 6.53
C ARG A 231 7.49 -4.84 5.05
N VAL A 232 7.06 -5.84 4.26
CA VAL A 232 7.42 -5.94 2.82
C VAL A 232 6.94 -4.77 1.97
N PHE A 233 5.89 -4.06 2.42
CA PHE A 233 5.39 -2.86 1.77
C PHE A 233 6.08 -1.56 2.22
N ASN A 234 6.96 -1.62 3.24
CA ASN A 234 7.70 -0.46 3.69
C ASN A 234 8.77 -0.08 2.66
N PRO A 235 8.92 1.21 2.34
CA PRO A 235 9.98 1.65 1.43
C PRO A 235 11.37 1.21 1.92
N PHE A 236 12.24 0.84 0.99
CA PHE A 236 13.61 0.37 1.22
C PHE A 236 13.73 -0.95 2.01
N PHE A 237 12.62 -1.60 2.34
CA PHE A 237 12.68 -2.91 2.96
C PHE A 237 12.94 -3.98 1.88
N THR A 238 14.01 -4.74 2.04
CA THR A 238 14.36 -5.85 1.16
C THR A 238 15.07 -6.96 1.94
N THR A 239 14.81 -8.19 1.58
CA THR A 239 15.53 -9.37 2.07
C THR A 239 16.59 -9.84 1.07
N ARG A 240 16.75 -9.13 -0.07
CA ARG A 240 17.66 -9.48 -1.16
C ARG A 240 18.80 -8.48 -1.23
N GLU A 241 20.02 -8.97 -1.45
CA GLU A 241 21.22 -8.11 -1.60
C GLU A 241 21.12 -7.14 -2.79
N GLU A 242 20.39 -7.53 -3.83
CA GLU A 242 20.26 -6.73 -5.06
C GLU A 242 18.94 -5.94 -5.15
N GLY A 243 18.05 -6.05 -4.17
CA GLY A 243 16.74 -5.39 -4.18
C GLY A 243 16.83 -3.91 -3.82
N THR A 244 16.02 -3.05 -4.48
CA THR A 244 15.86 -1.64 -4.13
C THR A 244 14.97 -1.45 -2.90
N GLY A 245 14.10 -2.43 -2.62
CA GLY A 245 13.05 -2.35 -1.60
C GLY A 245 11.94 -1.35 -1.93
N LEU A 246 11.87 -0.84 -3.18
CA LEU A 246 10.86 0.12 -3.60
C LEU A 246 9.70 -0.51 -4.37
N GLY A 247 9.89 -1.66 -5.02
CA GLY A 247 8.87 -2.26 -5.88
C GLY A 247 7.53 -2.49 -5.16
N LEU A 248 7.53 -3.12 -3.97
CA LEU A 248 6.30 -3.35 -3.19
C LEU A 248 5.75 -2.07 -2.56
N ALA A 249 6.59 -1.11 -2.22
CA ALA A 249 6.15 0.20 -1.74
C ALA A 249 5.44 0.99 -2.86
N ILE A 250 5.89 0.89 -4.12
CA ILE A 250 5.20 1.45 -5.29
C ILE A 250 3.84 0.79 -5.47
N VAL A 251 3.76 -0.55 -5.36
CA VAL A 251 2.50 -1.30 -5.41
C VAL A 251 1.53 -0.79 -4.36
N HIS A 252 1.96 -0.73 -3.10
CA HIS A 252 1.12 -0.24 -2.00
C HIS A 252 0.61 1.18 -2.25
N ARG A 253 1.47 2.09 -2.72
CA ARG A 253 1.11 3.47 -3.00
C ARG A 253 0.09 3.61 -4.14
N ILE A 254 0.23 2.83 -5.21
CA ILE A 254 -0.73 2.81 -6.31
C ILE A 254 -2.10 2.34 -5.81
N VAL A 255 -2.13 1.27 -5.03
CA VAL A 255 -3.37 0.69 -4.49
C VAL A 255 -4.01 1.63 -3.46
N ASP A 256 -3.23 2.23 -2.56
CA ASP A 256 -3.71 3.22 -1.57
C ASP A 256 -4.30 4.46 -2.26
N ALA A 257 -3.64 4.95 -3.32
CA ALA A 257 -4.16 6.06 -4.13
C ALA A 257 -5.54 5.73 -4.75
N HIS A 258 -5.81 4.47 -5.11
CA HIS A 258 -7.12 4.00 -5.58
C HIS A 258 -8.13 3.73 -4.45
N GLY A 259 -7.78 4.01 -3.19
CA GLY A 259 -8.62 3.69 -2.02
C GLY A 259 -8.71 2.19 -1.73
N GLY A 260 -7.74 1.43 -2.21
CA GLY A 260 -7.64 -0.01 -2.06
C GLY A 260 -6.78 -0.44 -0.87
N MET A 261 -6.52 -1.74 -0.80
CA MET A 261 -5.71 -2.38 0.25
C MET A 261 -4.79 -3.42 -0.35
N THR A 262 -3.57 -3.54 0.19
CA THR A 262 -2.61 -4.59 -0.17
C THR A 262 -2.46 -5.58 0.98
N ALA A 263 -2.33 -6.87 0.66
CA ALA A 263 -2.11 -7.90 1.66
C ALA A 263 -1.15 -8.99 1.16
N CYS A 264 -0.35 -9.55 2.09
CA CYS A 264 0.31 -10.82 1.89
C CYS A 264 -0.65 -11.93 2.32
N ALA A 265 -1.24 -12.64 1.38
CA ALA A 265 -2.14 -13.75 1.64
C ALA A 265 -1.36 -15.07 1.80
N GLU A 266 -2.02 -16.07 2.36
CA GLU A 266 -1.50 -17.42 2.34
C GLU A 266 -1.55 -17.96 0.90
N SER A 267 -0.45 -18.58 0.44
CA SER A 267 -0.43 -19.21 -0.87
C SER A 267 -1.46 -20.33 -0.93
N THR A 268 -2.26 -20.37 -1.99
CA THR A 268 -3.24 -21.43 -2.22
C THR A 268 -2.56 -22.79 -2.36
N ARG A 269 -1.31 -22.83 -2.81
CA ARG A 269 -0.46 -24.04 -2.92
C ARG A 269 0.00 -24.49 -1.53
N ALA A 270 0.43 -23.57 -0.66
CA ALA A 270 0.83 -23.87 0.70
C ALA A 270 -0.37 -24.39 1.51
N ALA A 271 -1.52 -23.75 1.39
CA ALA A 271 -2.77 -24.21 2.01
C ALA A 271 -3.22 -25.59 1.52
N ALA A 272 -2.92 -25.94 0.26
CA ALA A 272 -3.20 -27.26 -0.31
C ALA A 272 -2.09 -28.31 -0.07
N GLY A 273 -1.01 -27.97 0.67
CA GLY A 273 0.13 -28.87 0.90
C GLY A 273 0.97 -29.15 -0.36
N ARG A 274 0.90 -28.30 -1.38
CA ARG A 274 1.55 -28.50 -2.70
C ARG A 274 2.88 -27.76 -2.84
N GLY A 275 3.48 -27.30 -1.77
CA GLY A 275 4.74 -26.59 -1.76
C GLY A 275 4.66 -25.19 -1.15
N THR A 276 5.72 -24.40 -1.34
CA THR A 276 5.81 -23.00 -0.89
C THR A 276 5.41 -22.05 -2.02
N GLY A 277 5.24 -20.76 -1.70
CA GLY A 277 4.95 -19.71 -2.66
C GLY A 277 4.59 -18.42 -1.93
N ALA A 278 4.66 -17.29 -2.63
CA ALA A 278 4.11 -16.05 -2.14
C ALA A 278 2.83 -15.71 -2.90
N ARG A 279 1.85 -15.15 -2.17
CA ARG A 279 0.62 -14.61 -2.74
C ARG A 279 0.41 -13.20 -2.22
N ILE A 280 0.34 -12.25 -3.15
CA ILE A 280 0.08 -10.83 -2.84
C ILE A 280 -1.25 -10.45 -3.46
N GLU A 281 -2.14 -9.88 -2.65
CA GLU A 281 -3.47 -9.45 -3.05
C GLU A 281 -3.57 -7.91 -3.05
N LEU A 282 -4.16 -7.39 -4.14
CA LEU A 282 -4.51 -6.00 -4.34
C LEU A 282 -6.03 -5.90 -4.36
N SER A 283 -6.63 -5.33 -3.33
CA SER A 283 -8.08 -5.13 -3.25
C SER A 283 -8.41 -3.71 -3.69
N LEU A 284 -9.07 -3.56 -4.84
CA LEU A 284 -9.47 -2.28 -5.41
C LEU A 284 -10.99 -2.12 -5.32
N PRO A 285 -11.53 -0.96 -4.87
CA PRO A 285 -12.96 -0.76 -4.79
C PRO A 285 -13.61 -0.79 -6.18
N LEU A 286 -14.80 -1.41 -6.30
CA LEU A 286 -15.56 -1.44 -7.55
C LEU A 286 -15.93 -0.04 -8.03
N GLU A 287 -16.33 0.83 -7.11
CA GLU A 287 -16.53 2.25 -7.33
C GLU A 287 -15.39 2.97 -6.61
N PRO A 288 -14.69 3.91 -7.26
CA PRO A 288 -13.72 4.73 -6.56
C PRO A 288 -14.48 5.40 -5.43
N GLY A 289 -14.18 4.99 -4.19
CA GLY A 289 -14.68 5.72 -3.06
C GLY A 289 -14.29 7.16 -3.32
N ARG A 290 -15.22 8.10 -3.28
CA ARG A 290 -14.92 9.53 -3.23
C ARG A 290 -13.98 9.71 -2.03
N LEU A 291 -12.70 9.50 -2.26
CA LEU A 291 -11.68 10.18 -1.50
C LEU A 291 -11.92 11.63 -1.89
N ALA A 292 -12.70 12.33 -1.03
CA ALA A 292 -12.69 13.77 -1.06
C ALA A 292 -11.21 14.12 -1.15
N PRO A 293 -10.78 14.93 -2.15
CA PRO A 293 -9.46 15.49 -2.10
C PRO A 293 -9.33 16.01 -0.68
N ALA A 294 -8.19 15.84 -0.05
CA ALA A 294 -7.87 16.50 1.19
C ALA A 294 -7.88 18.01 0.89
N GLU A 295 -9.06 18.55 0.59
CA GLU A 295 -9.37 19.96 0.69
C GLU A 295 -9.13 20.23 2.16
N GLY A 296 -8.14 21.08 2.39
CA GLY A 296 -7.85 21.64 3.69
C GLY A 296 -9.13 22.21 4.28
N VAL A 297 -9.93 21.35 4.90
CA VAL A 297 -11.00 21.78 5.80
C VAL A 297 -10.24 22.36 6.98
N SER A 298 -10.10 23.69 6.93
CA SER A 298 -9.61 24.47 8.05
C SER A 298 -10.38 23.99 9.28
N LEU A 299 -9.63 23.52 10.29
CA LEU A 299 -10.18 23.11 11.57
C LEU A 299 -11.16 24.16 12.14
N GLY A 300 -11.01 25.43 11.72
CA GLY A 300 -11.90 26.55 12.04
C GLY A 300 -13.32 26.43 11.48
N ASP A 301 -13.50 25.83 10.31
CA ASP A 301 -14.83 25.73 9.67
C ASP A 301 -15.66 24.56 10.23
N ALA A 302 -14.99 23.46 10.62
CA ALA A 302 -15.65 22.35 11.31
C ALA A 302 -16.12 22.76 12.72
N VAL A 303 -15.32 23.54 13.42
CA VAL A 303 -15.67 24.07 14.76
C VAL A 303 -16.78 25.13 14.68
N ARG A 304 -16.76 26.01 13.68
CA ARG A 304 -17.82 27.02 13.47
C ARG A 304 -19.17 26.38 13.15
N ARG A 305 -19.26 25.35 12.33
CA ARG A 305 -20.52 24.65 12.04
C ARG A 305 -21.10 23.94 13.27
N ARG A 306 -20.25 23.41 14.15
CA ARG A 306 -20.70 22.76 15.40
C ARG A 306 -21.18 23.76 16.45
N LEU A 307 -20.59 24.95 16.51
CA LEU A 307 -21.01 26.01 17.44
C LEU A 307 -22.29 26.73 16.99
N GLN A 308 -22.54 26.81 15.67
CA GLN A 308 -23.78 27.39 15.13
C GLN A 308 -24.98 26.43 15.21
N GLY A 309 -24.75 25.10 15.20
CA GLY A 309 -25.81 24.08 15.36
C GLY A 309 -26.37 23.96 16.78
N ASN A 310 -25.66 24.46 17.78
CA ASN A 310 -26.10 24.33 19.21
C ASN A 310 -26.88 25.53 19.74
N HIS A 311 -27.07 26.59 18.93
CA HIS A 311 -27.83 27.77 19.34
C HIS A 311 -29.29 27.80 18.85
N SER A 312 -29.73 26.80 18.08
CA SER A 312 -31.12 26.75 17.58
C SER A 312 -32.06 25.85 18.37
N VAL A 313 -31.64 25.26 19.49
CA VAL A 313 -32.49 24.33 20.30
C VAL A 313 -33.10 25.01 21.54
N HIS A 314 -32.76 26.25 21.87
CA HIS A 314 -33.27 26.93 23.05
C HIS A 314 -34.20 28.15 22.80
N ALA A 315 -34.76 28.27 21.59
CA ALA A 315 -35.68 29.37 21.26
C ALA A 315 -37.08 28.87 20.84
N ASN A 316 -37.66 27.88 21.55
CA ASN A 316 -39.07 27.56 21.43
C ASN A 316 -39.58 26.85 22.68
N ALA A 317 -39.66 27.56 23.79
CA ALA A 317 -40.51 27.27 24.93
C ALA A 317 -40.69 28.57 25.71
N GLY A 318 -41.71 29.31 25.33
CA GLY A 318 -42.26 30.47 26.02
C GLY A 318 -43.69 30.65 25.59
#